data_7735604fe5b3013b65c4e483d0bf654a
#
_entry.id   7735604fe5b3013b65c4e483d0bf654a
#
_cell.length_a   1.000
_cell.length_b   1.000
_cell.length_c   1.000
_cell.angle_alpha   90.00
_cell.angle_beta   90.00
_cell.angle_gamma   90.00
#
_symmetry.space_group_name_H-M   'P 1'
#
loop_
_entity.id
_entity.type
_entity.pdbx_description
1 polymer ?
#
loop_
_entity_poly.entity_id
_entity_poly.type
_entity_poly.pdbx_seq_one_letter_code
_entity_poly.pdbx_strand_id
1 'polypeptide(L)'
;MGKTRDLFKKTGVTKGIFHAYIGTIKDRNGMDVTEVEDIKRWQEYTKELYKKDLNDLDNHDGVITHLEPDILECKVKWALGRITTNKASGGDRIPVELLQILKDDAVKVLHLICQQIWKTQQWPQDWKRSVFIPIPKKSNVKECSNYHTIVLISHASKIMLKILQFRFHST
;
A
#
# COMPACT_ATOMS: atom_id res chain seq x y z
N MET A 1 14.43 20.69 -23.80
CA MET A 1 14.51 20.94 -22.34
C MET A 1 13.17 21.26 -21.66
N GLY A 2 12.00 21.05 -22.30
CA GLY A 2 10.67 21.41 -21.75
C GLY A 2 9.94 20.33 -20.94
N LYS A 3 10.20 19.03 -21.20
CA LYS A 3 9.38 17.93 -20.66
C LYS A 3 9.55 17.64 -19.15
N THR A 4 10.71 17.91 -18.59
CA THR A 4 11.00 17.70 -17.15
C THR A 4 10.32 18.76 -16.27
N ARG A 5 10.17 19.98 -16.77
CA ARG A 5 9.54 21.09 -16.06
C ARG A 5 8.02 20.92 -15.94
N ASP A 6 7.39 20.30 -16.93
CA ASP A 6 5.96 19.99 -16.93
C ASP A 6 5.63 18.80 -16.03
N LEU A 7 6.54 17.84 -15.90
CA LEU A 7 6.44 16.75 -14.93
C LEU A 7 6.47 17.28 -13.49
N PHE A 8 7.39 18.22 -13.18
CA PHE A 8 7.44 18.85 -11.85
C PHE A 8 6.21 19.71 -11.55
N LYS A 9 5.63 20.39 -12.54
CA LYS A 9 4.37 21.11 -12.35
C LYS A 9 3.19 20.16 -12.10
N LYS A 10 3.11 19.03 -12.81
CA LYS A 10 2.06 18.04 -12.58
C LYS A 10 2.21 17.34 -11.24
N THR A 11 3.44 17.07 -10.77
CA THR A 11 3.66 16.53 -9.41
C THR A 11 3.39 17.58 -8.32
N GLY A 12 3.54 18.86 -8.61
CA GLY A 12 3.14 19.96 -7.70
C GLY A 12 1.63 20.06 -7.52
N VAL A 13 0.85 19.76 -8.57
CA VAL A 13 -0.63 19.72 -8.50
C VAL A 13 -1.13 18.47 -7.77
N THR A 14 -0.43 17.36 -7.85
CA THR A 14 -0.73 16.17 -7.02
C THR A 14 -0.26 16.33 -5.56
N LYS A 15 0.58 17.29 -5.26
CA LYS A 15 0.83 17.80 -3.89
C LYS A 15 -0.25 18.78 -3.43
N GLY A 16 -1.40 18.81 -4.09
CA GLY A 16 -2.61 19.42 -3.57
C GLY A 16 -2.79 18.88 -2.16
N ILE A 17 -2.42 19.72 -1.24
CA ILE A 17 -2.38 19.58 0.19
C ILE A 17 -3.70 18.98 0.63
N PHE A 18 -3.76 17.65 0.74
CA PHE A 18 -4.81 17.02 1.50
C PHE A 18 -4.46 17.26 2.96
N HIS A 19 -4.76 18.45 3.45
CA HIS A 19 -4.93 18.65 4.87
C HIS A 19 -6.17 17.84 5.24
N ALA A 20 -5.96 16.65 5.74
CA ALA A 20 -6.98 15.98 6.54
C ALA A 20 -7.30 16.98 7.66
N TYR A 21 -8.44 17.63 7.58
CA TYR A 21 -8.99 18.39 8.68
C TYR A 21 -9.40 17.34 9.72
N ILE A 22 -8.44 16.94 10.55
CA ILE A 22 -8.70 16.09 11.70
C ILE A 22 -9.33 17.03 12.70
N GLY A 23 -10.66 17.06 12.73
CA GLY A 23 -11.38 17.62 13.85
C GLY A 23 -10.95 16.87 15.12
N THR A 24 -10.93 17.54 16.26
CA THR A 24 -10.62 16.93 17.55
C THR A 24 -11.43 15.64 17.74
N ILE A 25 -10.75 14.52 17.89
CA ILE A 25 -11.34 13.20 18.18
C ILE A 25 -11.62 13.16 19.67
N LYS A 26 -12.79 12.65 20.06
CA LYS A 26 -13.11 12.45 21.48
C LYS A 26 -12.70 11.04 21.94
N ASP A 27 -12.24 10.93 23.17
CA ASP A 27 -12.02 9.66 23.83
C ASP A 27 -13.36 8.96 24.19
N ARG A 28 -13.27 7.76 24.80
CA ARG A 28 -14.46 7.01 25.24
C ARG A 28 -15.30 7.77 26.30
N ASN A 29 -14.72 8.79 26.97
CA ASN A 29 -15.34 9.62 27.98
C ASN A 29 -15.87 10.94 27.40
N GLY A 30 -15.74 11.15 26.09
CA GLY A 30 -16.22 12.36 25.41
C GLY A 30 -15.28 13.56 25.51
N MET A 31 -14.05 13.39 26.00
CA MET A 31 -13.04 14.46 26.08
C MET A 31 -12.26 14.61 24.77
N ASP A 32 -11.95 15.85 24.42
CA ASP A 32 -11.13 16.16 23.23
C ASP A 32 -9.70 15.69 23.47
N VAL A 33 -9.17 14.89 22.53
CA VAL A 33 -7.84 14.28 22.62
C VAL A 33 -6.82 15.17 21.93
N THR A 34 -5.62 15.23 22.46
CA THR A 34 -4.53 15.97 21.84
C THR A 34 -4.04 15.24 20.56
N GLU A 35 -3.40 15.96 19.64
CA GLU A 35 -2.93 15.41 18.37
C GLU A 35 -2.07 14.15 18.53
N VAL A 36 -1.26 14.06 19.59
CA VAL A 36 -0.43 12.89 19.92
C VAL A 36 -1.27 11.71 20.44
N GLU A 37 -2.30 11.99 21.23
CA GLU A 37 -3.23 10.98 21.74
C GLU A 37 -4.13 10.45 20.63
N ASP A 38 -4.54 11.31 19.70
CA ASP A 38 -5.27 10.93 18.49
C ASP A 38 -4.48 9.92 17.64
N ILE A 39 -3.19 10.16 17.43
CA ILE A 39 -2.31 9.25 16.69
C ILE A 39 -2.21 7.90 17.39
N LYS A 40 -2.02 7.87 18.72
CA LYS A 40 -1.98 6.63 19.51
C LYS A 40 -3.28 5.86 19.42
N ARG A 41 -4.42 6.55 19.58
CA ARG A 41 -5.74 5.95 19.49
C ARG A 41 -6.02 5.34 18.11
N TRP A 42 -5.60 6.03 17.03
CA TRP A 42 -5.67 5.48 15.69
C TRP A 42 -4.79 4.25 15.50
N GLN A 43 -3.60 4.25 16.08
CA GLN A 43 -2.70 3.09 16.06
C GLN A 43 -3.29 1.89 16.79
N GLU A 44 -3.89 2.10 17.94
CA GLU A 44 -4.56 1.04 18.72
C GLU A 44 -5.80 0.52 17.98
N TYR A 45 -6.65 1.40 17.48
CA TYR A 45 -7.83 1.02 16.71
C TYR A 45 -7.47 0.22 15.46
N THR A 46 -6.47 0.65 14.70
CA THR A 46 -6.03 -0.09 13.50
C THR A 46 -5.40 -1.42 13.85
N LYS A 47 -4.60 -1.51 14.93
CA LYS A 47 -4.06 -2.78 15.41
C LYS A 47 -5.18 -3.75 15.81
N GLU A 48 -6.18 -3.29 16.51
CA GLU A 48 -7.31 -4.12 16.94
C GLU A 48 -8.16 -4.57 15.74
N LEU A 49 -8.42 -3.67 14.79
CA LEU A 49 -9.19 -3.95 13.58
C LEU A 49 -8.57 -5.07 12.73
N TYR A 50 -7.23 -5.05 12.58
CA TYR A 50 -6.51 -6.02 11.74
C TYR A 50 -5.92 -7.21 12.53
N LYS A 51 -6.01 -7.23 13.86
CA LYS A 51 -5.55 -8.35 14.68
C LYS A 51 -6.34 -9.63 14.42
N LYS A 52 -7.61 -9.52 14.09
CA LYS A 52 -8.49 -10.65 13.79
C LYS A 52 -8.06 -11.40 12.55
N ASP A 53 -7.62 -10.67 11.52
CA ASP A 53 -7.21 -11.27 10.24
C ASP A 53 -5.84 -11.97 10.33
N LEU A 54 -4.99 -11.58 11.30
CA LEU A 54 -3.66 -12.19 11.48
C LEU A 54 -3.74 -13.57 12.15
N ASN A 55 -4.72 -13.80 13.01
CA ASN A 55 -4.87 -15.08 13.71
C ASN A 55 -5.36 -16.22 12.79
N ASP A 56 -6.02 -15.89 11.67
CA ASP A 56 -6.43 -16.88 10.66
C ASP A 56 -5.28 -17.30 9.72
N LEU A 57 -4.20 -16.50 9.67
CA LEU A 57 -3.05 -16.78 8.79
C LEU A 57 -2.01 -17.72 9.42
N ASP A 58 -1.94 -17.81 10.75
CA ASP A 58 -0.97 -18.66 11.48
C ASP A 58 -1.28 -20.16 11.36
N ASN A 59 -2.44 -20.54 10.85
CA ASN A 59 -2.85 -21.96 10.68
C ASN A 59 -2.58 -22.54 9.29
N HIS A 60 -1.96 -21.80 8.39
CA HIS A 60 -1.50 -22.33 7.11
C HIS A 60 -0.04 -22.73 7.20
N ASP A 61 0.18 -23.96 7.65
CA ASP A 61 1.41 -24.74 7.43
C ASP A 61 1.53 -25.07 5.93
N GLY A 62 1.50 -24.04 5.11
CA GLY A 62 1.70 -24.15 3.67
C GLY A 62 3.18 -24.42 3.42
N VAL A 63 3.55 -25.71 3.41
CA VAL A 63 4.81 -26.16 2.82
C VAL A 63 4.80 -25.69 1.38
N ILE A 64 5.42 -24.53 1.11
CA ILE A 64 5.72 -24.11 -0.25
C ILE A 64 6.75 -25.11 -0.77
N THR A 65 6.26 -26.11 -1.47
CA THR A 65 7.13 -27.08 -2.12
C THR A 65 7.98 -26.35 -3.15
N HIS A 66 9.28 -26.66 -3.17
CA HIS A 66 10.30 -26.12 -4.07
C HIS A 66 10.03 -26.32 -5.59
N LEU A 67 8.83 -26.70 -5.96
CA LEU A 67 8.42 -27.04 -7.33
C LEU A 67 7.71 -25.91 -8.08
N GLU A 68 7.47 -24.76 -7.45
CA GLU A 68 6.81 -23.68 -8.17
C GLU A 68 7.80 -22.91 -9.05
N PRO A 69 7.43 -22.64 -10.31
CA PRO A 69 8.32 -22.00 -11.26
C PRO A 69 8.68 -20.57 -10.83
N ASP A 70 9.88 -20.13 -11.22
CA ASP A 70 10.37 -18.77 -10.99
C ASP A 70 9.39 -17.71 -11.53
N ILE A 71 9.45 -16.51 -10.96
CA ILE A 71 8.70 -15.38 -11.47
C ILE A 71 9.34 -14.91 -12.78
N LEU A 72 8.55 -14.89 -13.84
CA LEU A 72 9.00 -14.47 -15.17
C LEU A 72 8.86 -12.95 -15.35
N GLU A 73 9.78 -12.34 -16.10
CA GLU A 73 9.75 -10.90 -16.41
C GLU A 73 8.45 -10.47 -17.10
N CYS A 74 7.92 -11.31 -18.01
CA CYS A 74 6.64 -11.04 -18.67
C CYS A 74 5.46 -10.95 -17.69
N LYS A 75 5.49 -11.67 -16.57
CA LYS A 75 4.47 -11.57 -15.51
C LYS A 75 4.57 -10.25 -14.76
N VAL A 76 5.80 -9.77 -14.51
CA VAL A 76 6.02 -8.45 -13.90
C VAL A 76 5.53 -7.35 -14.85
N LYS A 77 5.86 -7.42 -16.13
CA LYS A 77 5.38 -6.49 -17.16
C LYS A 77 3.85 -6.48 -17.27
N TRP A 78 3.24 -7.65 -17.26
CA TRP A 78 1.80 -7.81 -17.25
C TRP A 78 1.18 -7.17 -15.98
N ALA A 79 1.73 -7.46 -14.80
CA ALA A 79 1.22 -6.93 -13.54
C ALA A 79 1.35 -5.41 -13.46
N LEU A 80 2.49 -4.84 -13.88
CA LEU A 80 2.70 -3.38 -13.97
C LEU A 80 1.64 -2.72 -14.87
N GLY A 81 1.35 -3.31 -16.03
CA GLY A 81 0.32 -2.81 -16.95
C GLY A 81 -1.11 -2.86 -16.38
N ARG A 82 -1.33 -3.66 -15.33
CA ARG A 82 -2.63 -3.78 -14.64
C ARG A 82 -2.79 -2.85 -13.44
N ILE A 83 -1.76 -2.15 -13.03
CA ILE A 83 -1.86 -1.16 -11.96
C ILE A 83 -2.45 0.13 -12.53
N THR A 84 -3.54 0.58 -11.94
CA THR A 84 -4.25 1.81 -12.37
C THR A 84 -3.44 3.05 -12.03
N THR A 85 -3.40 4.00 -12.95
CA THR A 85 -2.80 5.33 -12.79
C THR A 85 -3.66 6.26 -11.93
N ASN A 86 -3.12 7.42 -11.58
CA ASN A 86 -3.80 8.44 -10.78
C ASN A 86 -4.28 7.93 -9.40
N LYS A 87 -3.52 7.00 -8.82
CA LYS A 87 -3.74 6.50 -7.46
C LYS A 87 -2.62 6.97 -6.54
N ALA A 88 -2.97 7.24 -5.29
CA ALA A 88 -2.01 7.61 -4.28
C ALA A 88 -0.95 6.51 -4.10
N SER A 89 0.32 6.94 -4.00
CA SER A 89 1.45 6.06 -3.70
C SER A 89 1.44 5.62 -2.24
N GLY A 90 2.12 4.53 -1.94
CA GLY A 90 2.36 4.07 -0.57
C GLY A 90 3.41 4.91 0.17
N GLY A 91 3.96 4.36 1.24
CA GLY A 91 4.96 5.01 2.08
C GLY A 91 6.27 5.35 1.37
N ASP A 92 6.60 4.65 0.29
CA ASP A 92 7.73 4.91 -0.60
C ASP A 92 7.58 6.16 -1.47
N ARG A 93 6.37 6.70 -1.57
CA ARG A 93 6.01 7.86 -2.39
C ARG A 93 6.34 7.73 -3.88
N ILE A 94 6.49 6.50 -4.38
CA ILE A 94 6.76 6.23 -5.80
C ILE A 94 5.41 6.09 -6.53
N PRO A 95 5.05 7.03 -7.42
CA PRO A 95 3.83 6.92 -8.21
C PRO A 95 4.00 5.83 -9.29
N VAL A 96 2.91 5.15 -9.61
CA VAL A 96 2.93 4.10 -10.65
C VAL A 96 3.33 4.66 -12.02
N GLU A 97 3.01 5.90 -12.30
CA GLU A 97 3.34 6.60 -13.54
C GLU A 97 4.87 6.65 -13.77
N LEU A 98 5.66 6.79 -12.69
CA LEU A 98 7.11 6.74 -12.79
C LEU A 98 7.59 5.36 -13.25
N LEU A 99 7.04 4.29 -12.66
CA LEU A 99 7.37 2.92 -13.07
C LEU A 99 6.96 2.64 -14.52
N GLN A 100 5.84 3.20 -14.96
CA GLN A 100 5.36 3.05 -16.34
C GLN A 100 6.19 3.85 -17.34
N ILE A 101 6.74 5.02 -16.95
CA ILE A 101 7.64 5.83 -17.79
C ILE A 101 8.98 5.12 -18.00
N LEU A 102 9.51 4.49 -16.95
CA LEU A 102 10.76 3.75 -17.00
C LEU A 102 10.65 2.42 -17.79
N LYS A 103 9.43 1.96 -18.08
CA LYS A 103 9.13 0.79 -18.91
C LYS A 103 10.00 -0.43 -18.58
N ASP A 104 10.82 -0.87 -19.53
CA ASP A 104 11.61 -2.10 -19.42
C ASP A 104 12.67 -2.04 -18.31
N ASP A 105 13.22 -0.88 -17.99
CA ASP A 105 14.17 -0.73 -16.88
C ASP A 105 13.50 -0.94 -15.54
N ALA A 106 12.30 -0.38 -15.34
CA ALA A 106 11.52 -0.64 -14.13
C ALA A 106 11.15 -2.13 -14.04
N VAL A 107 10.75 -2.75 -15.16
CA VAL A 107 10.39 -4.17 -15.19
C VAL A 107 11.57 -5.06 -14.79
N LYS A 108 12.79 -4.79 -15.28
CA LYS A 108 14.00 -5.54 -14.91
C LYS A 108 14.29 -5.46 -13.41
N VAL A 109 14.27 -4.24 -12.84
CA VAL A 109 14.53 -4.04 -11.41
C VAL A 109 13.45 -4.71 -10.57
N LEU A 110 12.18 -4.52 -10.90
CA LEU A 110 11.06 -5.15 -10.20
C LEU A 110 11.11 -6.68 -10.30
N HIS A 111 11.53 -7.21 -11.45
CA HIS A 111 11.69 -8.65 -11.66
C HIS A 111 12.74 -9.24 -10.71
N LEU A 112 13.91 -8.60 -10.61
CA LEU A 112 14.96 -9.03 -9.68
C LEU A 112 14.47 -9.02 -8.22
N ILE A 113 13.75 -7.97 -7.81
CA ILE A 113 13.19 -7.86 -6.46
C ILE A 113 12.13 -8.97 -6.25
N CYS A 114 11.22 -9.16 -7.18
CA CYS A 114 10.19 -10.19 -7.09
C CYS A 114 10.79 -11.60 -7.03
N GLN A 115 11.82 -11.88 -7.82
CA GLN A 115 12.54 -13.16 -7.75
C GLN A 115 13.23 -13.35 -6.40
N GLN A 116 13.86 -12.31 -5.86
CA GLN A 116 14.49 -12.37 -4.54
C GLN A 116 13.45 -12.66 -3.45
N ILE A 117 12.30 -11.97 -3.47
CA ILE A 117 11.20 -12.24 -2.54
C ILE A 117 10.73 -13.68 -2.68
N TRP A 118 10.56 -14.16 -3.91
CA TRP A 118 10.11 -15.52 -4.19
C TRP A 118 11.04 -16.58 -3.63
N LYS A 119 12.35 -16.41 -3.80
CA LYS A 119 13.38 -17.36 -3.34
C LYS A 119 13.62 -17.30 -1.82
N THR A 120 13.61 -16.11 -1.24
CA THR A 120 13.97 -15.93 0.17
C THR A 120 12.77 -15.85 1.11
N GLN A 121 11.55 -15.70 0.57
CA GLN A 121 10.33 -15.42 1.33
C GLN A 121 10.42 -14.13 2.17
N GLN A 122 11.40 -13.28 1.90
CA GLN A 122 11.63 -12.05 2.63
C GLN A 122 11.22 -10.82 1.81
N TRP A 123 10.28 -10.07 2.34
CA TRP A 123 9.81 -8.83 1.74
C TRP A 123 10.70 -7.65 2.17
N PRO A 124 10.99 -6.69 1.28
CA PRO A 124 11.64 -5.44 1.65
C PRO A 124 10.85 -4.72 2.75
N GLN A 125 11.57 -4.09 3.69
CA GLN A 125 10.93 -3.43 4.84
C GLN A 125 9.94 -2.33 4.41
N ASP A 126 10.28 -1.57 3.37
CA ASP A 126 9.40 -0.50 2.86
C ASP A 126 8.13 -1.05 2.20
N TRP A 127 8.16 -2.29 1.70
CA TRP A 127 6.97 -2.94 1.13
C TRP A 127 6.04 -3.51 2.21
N LYS A 128 6.55 -3.74 3.42
CA LYS A 128 5.76 -4.15 4.59
C LYS A 128 5.04 -2.97 5.26
N ARG A 129 5.42 -1.73 4.92
CA ARG A 129 4.83 -0.53 5.51
C ARG A 129 3.58 -0.12 4.75
N SER A 130 2.51 0.10 5.49
CA SER A 130 1.25 0.62 4.96
C SER A 130 0.99 2.01 5.53
N VAL A 131 0.42 2.88 4.73
CA VAL A 131 -0.07 4.20 5.16
C VAL A 131 -1.58 4.10 5.33
N PHE A 132 -2.07 4.39 6.51
CA PHE A 132 -3.50 4.38 6.83
C PHE A 132 -4.07 5.79 6.69
N ILE A 133 -5.11 5.95 5.89
CA ILE A 133 -5.81 7.23 5.69
C ILE A 133 -7.23 7.06 6.19
N PRO A 134 -7.60 7.70 7.32
CA PRO A 134 -8.95 7.70 7.80
C PRO A 134 -9.82 8.67 6.97
N ILE A 135 -10.93 8.20 6.43
CA ILE A 135 -11.92 8.99 5.71
C ILE A 135 -13.20 9.01 6.53
N PRO A 136 -13.71 10.19 6.94
CA PRO A 136 -14.92 10.28 7.75
C PRO A 136 -16.14 9.76 6.97
N LYS A 137 -16.97 8.97 7.63
CA LYS A 137 -18.33 8.66 7.20
C LYS A 137 -19.20 9.90 7.37
N LYS A 138 -20.39 9.93 6.76
CA LYS A 138 -21.32 11.09 6.77
C LYS A 138 -21.86 11.50 8.16
N SER A 139 -21.55 10.76 9.22
CA SER A 139 -22.01 11.01 10.58
C SER A 139 -20.88 11.49 11.48
N ASN A 140 -21.14 11.64 12.76
CA ASN A 140 -20.26 12.18 13.79
C ASN A 140 -18.79 11.76 13.65
N VAL A 141 -17.91 12.72 13.31
CA VAL A 141 -16.45 12.55 13.09
C VAL A 141 -15.63 12.36 14.38
N LYS A 142 -16.28 12.21 15.53
CA LYS A 142 -15.61 12.18 16.85
C LYS A 142 -15.12 10.79 17.27
N GLU A 143 -15.50 9.74 16.55
CA GLU A 143 -15.15 8.35 16.88
C GLU A 143 -14.42 7.66 15.74
N CYS A 144 -13.38 6.86 16.05
CA CYS A 144 -12.62 6.12 15.03
C CYS A 144 -13.52 5.15 14.23
N SER A 145 -14.56 4.58 14.83
CA SER A 145 -15.56 3.72 14.18
C SER A 145 -16.34 4.42 13.08
N ASN A 146 -16.41 5.76 13.10
CA ASN A 146 -17.09 6.58 12.10
C ASN A 146 -16.20 6.93 10.90
N TYR A 147 -15.07 6.26 10.76
CA TYR A 147 -14.18 6.42 9.61
C TYR A 147 -14.07 5.14 8.81
N HIS A 148 -13.88 5.30 7.51
CA HIS A 148 -13.36 4.26 6.63
C HIS A 148 -11.86 4.40 6.55
N THR A 149 -11.12 3.34 6.78
CA THR A 149 -9.67 3.37 6.64
C THR A 149 -9.28 2.90 5.25
N ILE A 150 -8.61 3.77 4.48
CA ILE A 150 -7.94 3.38 3.24
C ILE A 150 -6.50 3.03 3.58
N VAL A 151 -6.08 1.86 3.10
CA VAL A 151 -4.70 1.39 3.27
C VAL A 151 -3.94 1.58 1.97
N LEU A 152 -2.87 2.38 2.02
CA LEU A 152 -1.98 2.58 0.89
C LEU A 152 -0.72 1.75 1.09
N ILE A 153 -0.43 0.90 0.14
CA ILE A 153 0.81 0.13 0.03
C ILE A 153 1.58 0.56 -1.22
N SER A 154 2.88 0.30 -1.29
CA SER A 154 3.71 0.65 -2.44
C SER A 154 3.17 0.04 -3.74
N HIS A 155 3.31 0.75 -4.85
CA HIS A 155 2.90 0.20 -6.16
C HIS A 155 3.74 -1.01 -6.56
N ALA A 156 5.01 -1.03 -6.19
CA ALA A 156 5.89 -2.17 -6.40
C ALA A 156 5.42 -3.42 -5.61
N SER A 157 4.99 -3.24 -4.35
CA SER A 157 4.37 -4.30 -3.57
C SER A 157 3.08 -4.83 -4.22
N LYS A 158 2.22 -3.94 -4.74
CA LYS A 158 1.00 -4.32 -5.47
C LYS A 158 1.29 -5.18 -6.70
N ILE A 159 2.42 -4.93 -7.40
CA ILE A 159 2.82 -5.75 -8.55
C ILE A 159 3.10 -7.18 -8.11
N MET A 160 3.87 -7.37 -7.05
CA MET A 160 4.15 -8.71 -6.50
C MET A 160 2.86 -9.41 -6.06
N LEU A 161 2.01 -8.73 -5.28
CA LEU A 161 0.72 -9.28 -4.84
C LEU A 161 -0.16 -9.69 -6.02
N LYS A 162 -0.14 -8.93 -7.11
CA LYS A 162 -0.92 -9.26 -8.31
C LYS A 162 -0.38 -10.50 -9.04
N ILE A 163 0.93 -10.71 -9.02
CA ILE A 163 1.56 -11.93 -9.55
C ILE A 163 1.14 -13.13 -8.71
N LEU A 164 1.19 -13.00 -7.38
CA LEU A 164 0.77 -14.06 -6.46
C LEU A 164 -0.73 -14.37 -6.64
N GLN A 165 -1.58 -13.35 -6.67
CA GLN A 165 -3.01 -13.52 -6.92
C GLN A 165 -3.27 -14.30 -8.20
N PHE A 166 -2.57 -13.98 -9.28
CA PHE A 166 -2.72 -14.70 -10.55
C PHE A 166 -2.33 -16.17 -10.42
N ARG A 167 -1.27 -16.49 -9.69
CA ARG A 167 -0.83 -17.87 -9.47
C ARG A 167 -1.88 -18.69 -8.72
N PHE A 168 -2.40 -18.15 -7.61
CA PHE A 168 -3.40 -18.83 -6.78
C PHE A 168 -4.77 -19.03 -7.46
N HIS A 169 -5.08 -18.24 -8.49
CA HIS A 169 -6.35 -18.41 -9.23
C HIS A 169 -6.19 -19.26 -10.49
N SER A 170 -4.96 -19.64 -10.86
CA SER A 170 -4.66 -20.43 -12.06
C SER A 170 -4.42 -21.91 -11.74
N THR A 171 -4.50 -22.28 -10.46
CA THR A 171 -4.50 -23.67 -9.96
C THR A 171 -5.92 -24.09 -9.68
#